data_2a735a371b1a43fc4514e67b7a53b84c
#
_entry.id   2a735a371b1a43fc4514e67b7a53b84c
#
_cell.length_a   1.000
_cell.length_b   1.000
_cell.length_c   1.000
_cell.angle_alpha   90.00
_cell.angle_beta   90.00
_cell.angle_gamma   90.00
#
_symmetry.space_group_name_H-M   'P 1'
#
loop_
_entity.id
_entity.type
_entity.pdbx_description
1 polymer ?
#
loop_
_entity_poly.entity_id
_entity_poly.type
_entity_poly.pdbx_seq_one_letter_code
_entity_poly.pdbx_strand_id
1 'polypeptide(L)'
;MGALRNMPVTGVLVIAVIAVLFILAVILLFYMRIRYRFLEGKARGSDPEIRGFRSAVLKEYTAAYKQYGQDVNTPAIIADVVGSRLSGLLLCERFLNNAVSLFVTLGLFGTFLGLSMSVSSLTELIGLSNTSEWLSVLDSVGGGLMSALSGMGVAFYTSLFGAGCSILLTILRTILSPQAAREHLETRLELWLDMEIAPTLTTEAT
;
A
#
# COMPACT_ATOMS: atom_id res chain seq x y z
N MET A 1 -11.10 17.70 17.78
CA MET A 1 -12.13 16.63 17.82
C MET A 1 -13.55 17.11 17.56
N GLY A 2 -13.88 18.41 17.69
CA GLY A 2 -15.24 18.94 17.45
C GLY A 2 -15.71 18.96 15.99
N ALA A 3 -14.79 19.09 15.02
CA ALA A 3 -15.15 19.24 13.62
C ALA A 3 -15.75 17.95 12.98
N LEU A 4 -15.31 16.76 13.44
CA LEU A 4 -15.82 15.48 12.95
C LEU A 4 -17.24 15.15 13.43
N ARG A 5 -17.70 15.75 14.54
CA ARG A 5 -19.00 15.47 15.15
C ARG A 5 -20.17 16.09 14.40
N ASN A 6 -19.92 17.14 13.63
CA ASN A 6 -20.94 17.87 12.86
C ASN A 6 -20.87 17.56 11.35
N MET A 7 -20.02 16.58 10.93
CA MET A 7 -19.94 16.19 9.53
C MET A 7 -21.09 15.27 9.13
N PRO A 8 -21.59 15.38 7.89
CA PRO A 8 -22.53 14.41 7.34
C PRO A 8 -21.91 13.00 7.33
N VAL A 9 -22.74 12.00 7.58
CA VAL A 9 -22.34 10.58 7.70
C VAL A 9 -21.48 10.12 6.52
N THR A 10 -21.75 10.61 5.32
CA THR A 10 -20.98 10.31 4.09
C THR A 10 -19.51 10.73 4.17
N GLY A 11 -19.26 11.94 4.70
CA GLY A 11 -17.88 12.43 4.87
C GLY A 11 -17.10 11.62 5.90
N VAL A 12 -17.75 11.29 7.02
CA VAL A 12 -17.15 10.46 8.07
C VAL A 12 -16.83 9.05 7.53
N LEU A 13 -17.69 8.48 6.71
CA LEU A 13 -17.50 7.17 6.10
C LEU A 13 -16.26 7.15 5.18
N VAL A 14 -16.10 8.15 4.31
CA VAL A 14 -14.93 8.25 3.42
C VAL A 14 -13.63 8.36 4.23
N ILE A 15 -13.60 9.23 5.25
CA ILE A 15 -12.43 9.38 6.13
C ILE A 15 -12.13 8.07 6.87
N ALA A 16 -13.16 7.37 7.36
CA ALA A 16 -13.00 6.09 8.03
C ALA A 16 -12.40 5.03 7.10
N VAL A 17 -12.85 4.95 5.85
CA VAL A 17 -12.27 4.04 4.83
C VAL A 17 -10.79 4.37 4.58
N ILE A 18 -10.46 5.66 4.40
CA ILE A 18 -9.06 6.08 4.22
C ILE A 18 -8.22 5.69 5.44
N ALA A 19 -8.72 5.93 6.66
CA ALA A 19 -8.00 5.59 7.89
C ALA A 19 -7.77 4.09 8.05
N VAL A 20 -8.79 3.25 7.79
CA VAL A 20 -8.68 1.78 7.85
C VAL A 20 -7.66 1.27 6.84
N LEU A 21 -7.73 1.73 5.59
CA LEU A 21 -6.76 1.36 4.56
C LEU A 21 -5.34 1.82 4.90
N PHE A 22 -5.19 3.00 5.51
CA PHE A 22 -3.89 3.50 5.96
C PHE A 22 -3.29 2.62 7.07
N ILE A 23 -4.08 2.28 8.09
CA ILE A 23 -3.65 1.38 9.17
C ILE A 23 -3.23 0.02 8.59
N LEU A 24 -4.03 -0.54 7.67
CA LEU A 24 -3.72 -1.79 6.99
C LEU A 24 -2.41 -1.69 6.20
N ALA A 25 -2.19 -0.62 5.45
CA ALA A 25 -0.95 -0.40 4.70
C ALA A 25 0.27 -0.31 5.63
N VAL A 26 0.16 0.38 6.77
CA VAL A 26 1.23 0.49 7.77
C VAL A 26 1.53 -0.88 8.39
N ILE A 27 0.50 -1.65 8.76
CA ILE A 27 0.67 -3.01 9.30
C ILE A 27 1.38 -3.91 8.28
N LEU A 28 0.96 -3.89 7.01
CA LEU A 28 1.58 -4.67 5.95
C LEU A 28 3.05 -4.28 5.75
N LEU A 29 3.37 -2.99 5.81
CA LEU A 29 4.72 -2.47 5.66
C LEU A 29 5.64 -2.97 6.79
N PHE A 30 5.17 -2.91 8.04
CA PHE A 30 5.90 -3.45 9.19
C PHE A 30 6.05 -4.97 9.10
N TYR A 31 4.99 -5.69 8.74
CA TYR A 31 5.02 -7.14 8.57
C TYR A 31 6.07 -7.56 7.53
N MET A 32 6.08 -6.91 6.36
CA MET A 32 7.05 -7.20 5.31
C MET A 32 8.49 -6.93 5.79
N ARG A 33 8.74 -5.78 6.44
CA ARG A 33 10.06 -5.46 6.96
C ARG A 33 10.57 -6.49 7.97
N ILE A 34 9.72 -6.89 8.91
CA ILE A 34 10.07 -7.91 9.90
C ILE A 34 10.36 -9.24 9.21
N ARG A 35 9.54 -9.62 8.24
CA ARG A 35 9.67 -10.88 7.51
C ARG A 35 10.96 -10.94 6.70
N TYR A 36 11.30 -9.89 5.95
CA TYR A 36 12.55 -9.84 5.20
C TYR A 36 13.77 -9.82 6.13
N ARG A 37 13.76 -9.04 7.19
CA ARG A 37 14.86 -9.04 8.17
C ARG A 37 15.02 -10.37 8.90
N PHE A 38 13.92 -11.07 9.12
CA PHE A 38 13.96 -12.41 9.70
C PHE A 38 14.63 -13.41 8.75
N LEU A 39 14.29 -13.36 7.46
CA LEU A 39 14.92 -14.18 6.43
C LEU A 39 16.44 -13.85 6.27
N GLU A 40 16.80 -12.57 6.35
CA GLU A 40 18.19 -12.11 6.25
C GLU A 40 19.02 -12.44 7.50
N GLY A 41 18.50 -12.14 8.70
CA GLY A 41 19.24 -12.24 9.96
C GLY A 41 19.50 -13.68 10.42
N LYS A 42 18.63 -14.62 10.06
CA LYS A 42 18.72 -16.04 10.41
C LYS A 42 19.35 -16.92 9.32
N ALA A 43 19.90 -16.36 8.27
CA ALA A 43 20.70 -17.12 7.28
C ALA A 43 21.85 -17.93 7.94
N ARG A 44 22.17 -17.63 9.20
CA ARG A 44 23.10 -18.39 10.06
C ARG A 44 22.42 -19.35 11.06
N GLY A 45 21.09 -19.39 11.12
CA GLY A 45 20.32 -20.11 12.14
C GLY A 45 19.60 -21.36 11.67
N SER A 46 19.28 -22.24 12.63
CA SER A 46 18.71 -23.58 12.44
C SER A 46 17.20 -23.63 12.15
N ASP A 47 16.57 -22.56 11.72
CA ASP A 47 15.11 -22.54 11.53
C ASP A 47 14.66 -23.35 10.30
N PRO A 48 13.61 -24.20 10.45
CA PRO A 48 13.16 -25.09 9.39
C PRO A 48 12.59 -24.35 8.15
N GLU A 49 12.04 -23.15 8.31
CA GLU A 49 11.46 -22.36 7.23
C GLU A 49 12.54 -21.77 6.31
N ILE A 50 13.66 -21.34 6.89
CA ILE A 50 14.82 -20.83 6.14
C ILE A 50 15.56 -21.97 5.46
N ARG A 51 15.70 -23.13 6.14
CA ARG A 51 16.24 -24.33 5.52
C ARG A 51 15.38 -24.75 4.32
N GLY A 52 14.05 -24.69 4.44
CA GLY A 52 13.14 -25.00 3.34
C GLY A 52 13.28 -24.05 2.16
N PHE A 53 13.49 -22.76 2.40
CA PHE A 53 13.72 -21.78 1.35
C PHE A 53 15.10 -21.98 0.67
N ARG A 54 16.18 -22.08 1.47
CA ARG A 54 17.54 -22.33 0.93
C ARG A 54 17.63 -23.67 0.20
N SER A 55 16.99 -24.73 0.71
CA SER A 55 16.96 -26.04 0.04
C SER A 55 16.20 -25.99 -1.29
N ALA A 56 15.15 -25.17 -1.40
CA ALA A 56 14.45 -24.95 -2.66
C ALA A 56 15.34 -24.23 -3.67
N VAL A 57 16.03 -23.16 -3.25
CA VAL A 57 16.97 -22.43 -4.10
C VAL A 57 18.12 -23.36 -4.55
N LEU A 58 18.69 -24.13 -3.62
CA LEU A 58 19.77 -25.08 -3.92
C LEU A 58 19.31 -26.17 -4.91
N LYS A 59 18.11 -26.69 -4.73
CA LYS A 59 17.55 -27.72 -5.61
C LYS A 59 17.37 -27.22 -7.05
N GLU A 60 16.78 -26.04 -7.21
CA GLU A 60 16.61 -25.44 -8.53
C GLU A 60 17.95 -25.06 -9.15
N TYR A 61 18.88 -24.51 -8.37
CA TYR A 61 20.23 -24.18 -8.83
C TYR A 61 21.01 -25.42 -9.29
N THR A 62 21.00 -26.50 -8.49
CA THR A 62 21.71 -27.75 -8.86
C THR A 62 21.08 -28.43 -10.08
N ALA A 63 19.77 -28.34 -10.26
CA ALA A 63 19.10 -28.85 -11.45
C ALA A 63 19.52 -28.07 -12.71
N ALA A 64 19.54 -26.74 -12.61
CA ALA A 64 19.96 -25.87 -13.71
C ALA A 64 21.47 -26.03 -14.00
N TYR A 65 22.30 -26.15 -12.97
CA TYR A 65 23.75 -26.37 -13.13
C TYR A 65 24.09 -27.69 -13.86
N LYS A 66 23.34 -28.77 -13.61
CA LYS A 66 23.47 -30.03 -14.34
C LYS A 66 23.09 -29.91 -15.82
N GLN A 67 22.24 -28.99 -16.19
CA GLN A 67 21.77 -28.79 -17.55
C GLN A 67 22.61 -27.80 -18.34
N TYR A 68 23.03 -26.68 -17.69
CA TYR A 68 23.68 -25.53 -18.36
C TYR A 68 25.16 -25.34 -17.95
N GLY A 69 25.65 -26.10 -16.97
CA GLY A 69 27.03 -25.96 -16.49
C GLY A 69 27.31 -24.59 -15.85
N GLN A 70 28.40 -23.96 -16.25
CA GLN A 70 28.82 -22.63 -15.74
C GLN A 70 27.97 -21.47 -16.31
N ASP A 71 27.15 -21.69 -17.36
CA ASP A 71 26.34 -20.66 -17.99
C ASP A 71 24.97 -20.49 -17.29
N VAL A 72 24.85 -20.92 -16.02
CA VAL A 72 23.62 -20.81 -15.24
C VAL A 72 23.33 -19.34 -14.90
N ASN A 73 22.11 -18.90 -15.20
CA ASN A 73 21.64 -17.57 -14.80
C ASN A 73 21.13 -17.58 -13.35
N THR A 74 22.07 -17.45 -12.38
CA THR A 74 21.79 -17.44 -10.95
C THR A 74 20.70 -16.44 -10.53
N PRO A 75 20.71 -15.16 -10.98
CA PRO A 75 19.66 -14.22 -10.67
C PRO A 75 18.25 -14.66 -11.10
N ALA A 76 18.14 -15.30 -12.28
CA ALA A 76 16.84 -15.76 -12.77
C ALA A 76 16.25 -16.88 -11.91
N ILE A 77 17.07 -17.81 -11.43
CA ILE A 77 16.67 -18.90 -10.54
C ILE A 77 16.20 -18.34 -9.19
N ILE A 78 16.97 -17.41 -8.63
CA ILE A 78 16.61 -16.76 -7.37
C ILE A 78 15.28 -16.03 -7.52
N ALA A 79 15.09 -15.25 -8.59
CA ALA A 79 13.86 -14.52 -8.86
C ALA A 79 12.64 -15.47 -8.99
N ASP A 80 12.80 -16.62 -9.63
CA ASP A 80 11.74 -17.63 -9.77
C ASP A 80 11.37 -18.25 -8.42
N VAL A 81 12.34 -18.65 -7.61
CA VAL A 81 12.08 -19.20 -6.28
C VAL A 81 11.48 -18.17 -5.33
N VAL A 82 11.98 -16.93 -5.35
CA VAL A 82 11.40 -15.80 -4.61
C VAL A 82 9.95 -15.56 -5.07
N GLY A 83 9.72 -15.55 -6.38
CA GLY A 83 8.40 -15.37 -6.98
C GLY A 83 7.40 -16.44 -6.56
N SER A 84 7.81 -17.70 -6.54
CA SER A 84 6.95 -18.83 -6.18
C SER A 84 6.72 -18.96 -4.67
N ARG A 85 7.77 -18.83 -3.86
CA ARG A 85 7.70 -19.05 -2.40
C ARG A 85 7.27 -17.82 -1.60
N LEU A 86 7.55 -16.61 -2.10
CA LEU A 86 7.24 -15.34 -1.43
C LEU A 86 6.16 -14.55 -2.18
N SER A 87 5.33 -15.22 -2.99
CA SER A 87 4.25 -14.61 -3.79
C SER A 87 3.33 -13.70 -2.97
N GLY A 88 2.99 -14.10 -1.74
CA GLY A 88 2.20 -13.27 -0.82
C GLY A 88 2.87 -11.95 -0.44
N LEU A 89 4.19 -11.97 -0.20
CA LEU A 89 4.95 -10.74 0.09
C LEU A 89 5.04 -9.84 -1.15
N LEU A 90 5.20 -10.40 -2.34
CA LEU A 90 5.20 -9.64 -3.59
C LEU A 90 3.84 -8.99 -3.88
N LEU A 91 2.73 -9.65 -3.55
CA LEU A 91 1.40 -9.05 -3.64
C LEU A 91 1.24 -7.88 -2.66
N CYS A 92 1.71 -8.03 -1.42
CA CYS A 92 1.72 -6.95 -0.43
C CYS A 92 2.58 -5.77 -0.91
N GLU A 93 3.73 -6.02 -1.52
CA GLU A 93 4.60 -5.01 -2.11
C GLU A 93 3.89 -4.24 -3.24
N ARG A 94 3.22 -4.94 -4.15
CA ARG A 94 2.42 -4.33 -5.23
C ARG A 94 1.28 -3.48 -4.65
N PHE A 95 0.58 -3.98 -3.63
CA PHE A 95 -0.46 -3.21 -2.96
C PHE A 95 0.10 -1.93 -2.34
N LEU A 96 1.21 -2.00 -1.61
CA LEU A 96 1.86 -0.84 -1.01
C LEU A 96 2.35 0.17 -2.05
N ASN A 97 2.81 -0.30 -3.23
CA ASN A 97 3.22 0.56 -4.33
C ASN A 97 2.04 1.39 -4.86
N ASN A 98 0.87 0.78 -4.95
CA ASN A 98 -0.34 1.42 -5.45
C ASN A 98 -1.12 2.18 -4.37
N ALA A 99 -0.91 1.87 -3.08
CA ALA A 99 -1.64 2.46 -1.97
C ALA A 99 -1.48 3.99 -1.88
N VAL A 100 -0.29 4.52 -2.22
CA VAL A 100 -0.03 5.97 -2.25
C VAL A 100 -0.98 6.67 -3.23
N SER A 101 -1.08 6.15 -4.46
CA SER A 101 -2.01 6.67 -5.46
C SER A 101 -3.47 6.48 -5.05
N LEU A 102 -3.79 5.34 -4.42
CA LEU A 102 -5.13 5.06 -3.92
C LEU A 102 -5.61 6.10 -2.89
N PHE A 103 -4.75 6.55 -1.98
CA PHE A 103 -5.11 7.57 -1.00
C PHE A 103 -5.41 8.92 -1.64
N VAL A 104 -4.64 9.31 -2.65
CA VAL A 104 -4.90 10.55 -3.39
C VAL A 104 -6.22 10.46 -4.14
N THR A 105 -6.49 9.35 -4.83
CA THR A 105 -7.75 9.14 -5.56
C THR A 105 -8.97 9.07 -4.64
N LEU A 106 -8.85 8.44 -3.46
CA LEU A 106 -9.92 8.44 -2.46
C LEU A 106 -10.17 9.83 -1.87
N GLY A 107 -9.10 10.62 -1.64
CA GLY A 107 -9.23 12.02 -1.23
C GLY A 107 -9.97 12.83 -2.29
N LEU A 108 -9.60 12.66 -3.57
CA LEU A 108 -10.27 13.32 -4.70
C LEU A 108 -11.75 12.87 -4.82
N PHE A 109 -12.02 11.58 -4.69
CA PHE A 109 -13.38 11.06 -4.67
C PHE A 109 -14.22 11.71 -3.57
N GLY A 110 -13.66 11.89 -2.37
CA GLY A 110 -14.30 12.60 -1.28
C GLY A 110 -14.60 14.07 -1.61
N THR A 111 -13.74 14.75 -2.41
CA THR A 111 -14.04 16.13 -2.87
C THR A 111 -15.22 16.16 -3.81
N PHE A 112 -15.34 15.21 -4.74
CA PHE A 112 -16.49 15.12 -5.63
C PHE A 112 -17.78 14.87 -4.86
N LEU A 113 -17.77 13.98 -3.87
CA LEU A 113 -18.91 13.74 -3.00
C LEU A 113 -19.31 15.00 -2.23
N GLY A 114 -18.37 15.70 -1.62
CA GLY A 114 -18.64 16.93 -0.88
C GLY A 114 -19.18 18.05 -1.75
N LEU A 115 -18.62 18.24 -2.96
CA LEU A 115 -19.14 19.21 -3.92
C LEU A 115 -20.51 18.84 -4.44
N SER A 116 -20.78 17.57 -4.73
CA SER A 116 -22.10 17.08 -5.13
C SER A 116 -23.16 17.39 -4.08
N MET A 117 -22.84 17.19 -2.80
CA MET A 117 -23.75 17.55 -1.70
C MET A 117 -23.99 19.06 -1.62
N SER A 118 -22.95 19.88 -1.81
CA SER A 118 -23.08 21.35 -1.86
C SER A 118 -24.01 21.81 -2.96
N VAL A 119 -23.85 21.28 -4.17
CA VAL A 119 -24.67 21.63 -5.33
C VAL A 119 -26.13 21.18 -5.12
N SER A 120 -26.34 19.98 -4.58
CA SER A 120 -27.66 19.47 -4.26
C SER A 120 -28.41 20.40 -3.31
N SER A 121 -27.74 20.86 -2.26
CA SER A 121 -28.33 21.79 -1.28
C SER A 121 -28.68 23.16 -1.90
N LEU A 122 -27.89 23.65 -2.86
CA LEU A 122 -28.19 24.90 -3.58
C LEU A 122 -29.38 24.76 -4.56
N THR A 123 -29.49 23.58 -5.21
CA THR A 123 -30.60 23.33 -6.16
C THR A 123 -31.93 23.27 -5.44
N GLU A 124 -31.97 22.75 -4.24
CA GLU A 124 -33.19 22.70 -3.39
C GLU A 124 -33.68 24.11 -3.03
N LEU A 125 -32.77 25.06 -2.83
CA LEU A 125 -33.12 26.47 -2.57
C LEU A 125 -33.79 27.17 -3.77
N ILE A 126 -33.33 26.88 -4.98
CA ILE A 126 -33.86 27.49 -6.20
C ILE A 126 -35.29 27.01 -6.43
N GLY A 127 -35.65 25.77 -6.03
CA GLY A 127 -36.99 25.21 -6.13
C GLY A 127 -38.00 25.81 -5.17
N LEU A 128 -37.56 26.42 -4.06
CA LEU A 128 -38.41 27.00 -3.02
C LEU A 128 -38.82 28.47 -3.28
N SER A 129 -38.37 29.11 -4.34
CA SER A 129 -38.55 30.54 -4.63
C SER A 129 -39.99 30.94 -5.00
N ASN A 130 -40.99 30.06 -4.93
CA ASN A 130 -42.40 30.31 -5.27
C ASN A 130 -43.31 30.61 -4.04
N THR A 131 -42.75 30.72 -2.85
CA THR A 131 -43.53 31.05 -1.64
C THR A 131 -43.51 32.53 -1.35
N SER A 132 -44.71 33.12 -1.16
CA SER A 132 -44.94 34.55 -0.98
C SER A 132 -44.52 35.12 0.39
N GLU A 133 -43.90 34.33 1.26
CA GLU A 133 -43.41 34.77 2.57
C GLU A 133 -41.88 34.91 2.53
N TRP A 134 -41.40 36.13 2.39
CA TRP A 134 -39.99 36.44 2.26
C TRP A 134 -39.13 36.03 3.47
N LEU A 135 -39.70 35.96 4.68
CA LEU A 135 -39.04 35.50 5.89
C LEU A 135 -38.73 34.00 5.84
N SER A 136 -39.65 33.19 5.30
CA SER A 136 -39.41 31.75 5.11
C SER A 136 -38.38 31.49 4.02
N VAL A 137 -38.32 32.34 3.00
CA VAL A 137 -37.27 32.29 1.96
C VAL A 137 -35.92 32.63 2.54
N LEU A 138 -35.78 33.63 3.40
CA LEU A 138 -34.53 33.98 4.06
C LEU A 138 -33.99 32.85 4.96
N ASP A 139 -34.86 32.20 5.73
CA ASP A 139 -34.49 31.08 6.59
C ASP A 139 -34.06 29.87 5.76
N SER A 140 -34.77 29.57 4.70
CA SER A 140 -34.45 28.51 3.74
C SER A 140 -33.11 28.78 3.04
N VAL A 141 -32.86 30.01 2.58
CA VAL A 141 -31.56 30.39 1.96
C VAL A 141 -30.41 30.28 2.95
N GLY A 142 -30.60 30.71 4.21
CA GLY A 142 -29.63 30.58 5.26
C GLY A 142 -29.27 29.09 5.54
N GLY A 143 -30.30 28.24 5.66
CA GLY A 143 -30.12 26.79 5.88
C GLY A 143 -29.40 26.09 4.72
N GLY A 144 -29.78 26.38 3.48
CA GLY A 144 -29.15 25.79 2.32
C GLY A 144 -27.73 26.28 2.09
N LEU A 145 -27.42 27.55 2.37
CA LEU A 145 -26.07 28.05 2.32
C LEU A 145 -25.20 27.36 3.36
N MET A 146 -25.69 27.13 4.57
CA MET A 146 -24.99 26.42 5.62
C MET A 146 -24.75 24.95 5.25
N SER A 147 -25.73 24.31 4.61
CA SER A 147 -25.59 22.94 4.07
C SER A 147 -24.55 22.86 2.94
N ALA A 148 -24.55 23.84 2.04
CA ALA A 148 -23.54 23.92 0.96
C ALA A 148 -22.13 24.12 1.53
N LEU A 149 -21.95 24.98 2.53
CA LEU A 149 -20.68 25.16 3.23
C LEU A 149 -20.24 23.88 3.94
N SER A 150 -21.17 23.13 4.52
CA SER A 150 -20.88 21.83 5.15
C SER A 150 -20.37 20.81 4.12
N GLY A 151 -20.96 20.73 2.91
CA GLY A 151 -20.51 19.88 1.82
C GLY A 151 -19.08 20.25 1.35
N MET A 152 -18.78 21.55 1.22
CA MET A 152 -17.43 22.02 0.92
C MET A 152 -16.42 21.64 2.02
N GLY A 153 -16.84 21.69 3.28
CA GLY A 153 -16.04 21.22 4.42
C GLY A 153 -15.68 19.74 4.29
N VAL A 154 -16.64 18.89 3.93
CA VAL A 154 -16.39 17.46 3.66
C VAL A 154 -15.35 17.30 2.57
N ALA A 155 -15.51 18.00 1.43
CA ALA A 155 -14.57 17.96 0.32
C ALA A 155 -13.14 18.30 0.77
N PHE A 156 -12.98 19.37 1.53
CA PHE A 156 -11.68 19.82 2.03
C PHE A 156 -11.02 18.80 2.98
N TYR A 157 -11.77 18.32 3.97
CA TYR A 157 -11.21 17.38 4.96
C TYR A 157 -10.86 16.03 4.34
N THR A 158 -11.68 15.49 3.44
CA THR A 158 -11.38 14.21 2.79
C THR A 158 -10.14 14.29 1.92
N SER A 159 -9.96 15.40 1.17
CA SER A 159 -8.77 15.64 0.37
C SER A 159 -7.52 15.79 1.24
N LEU A 160 -7.60 16.55 2.32
CA LEU A 160 -6.50 16.75 3.25
C LEU A 160 -6.07 15.43 3.91
N PHE A 161 -7.03 14.60 4.34
CA PHE A 161 -6.75 13.28 4.88
C PHE A 161 -6.12 12.35 3.84
N GLY A 162 -6.66 12.30 2.62
CA GLY A 162 -6.12 11.47 1.55
C GLY A 162 -4.66 11.84 1.20
N ALA A 163 -4.41 13.14 1.01
CA ALA A 163 -3.06 13.65 0.73
C ALA A 163 -2.11 13.41 1.92
N GLY A 164 -2.55 13.67 3.14
CA GLY A 164 -1.76 13.44 4.36
C GLY A 164 -1.36 11.99 4.53
N CYS A 165 -2.29 11.05 4.38
CA CYS A 165 -2.00 9.61 4.42
C CYS A 165 -1.03 9.19 3.31
N SER A 166 -1.19 9.72 2.09
CA SER A 166 -0.30 9.47 0.96
C SER A 166 1.13 9.90 1.26
N ILE A 167 1.32 11.12 1.76
CA ILE A 167 2.65 11.66 2.12
C ILE A 167 3.28 10.83 3.24
N LEU A 168 2.54 10.56 4.33
CA LEU A 168 3.03 9.75 5.45
C LEU A 168 3.43 8.35 4.99
N LEU A 169 2.61 7.68 4.19
CA LEU A 169 2.93 6.35 3.68
C LEU A 169 4.17 6.37 2.78
N THR A 170 4.33 7.41 1.95
CA THR A 170 5.53 7.58 1.11
C THR A 170 6.78 7.71 1.96
N ILE A 171 6.76 8.54 2.99
CA ILE A 171 7.88 8.71 3.92
C ILE A 171 8.20 7.39 4.65
N LEU A 172 7.17 6.74 5.23
CA LEU A 172 7.36 5.46 5.92
C LEU A 172 7.94 4.40 4.99
N ARG A 173 7.44 4.30 3.77
CA ARG A 173 7.91 3.33 2.78
C ARG A 173 9.36 3.60 2.36
N THR A 174 9.76 4.86 2.22
CA THR A 174 11.15 5.24 1.91
C THR A 174 12.10 4.86 3.05
N ILE A 175 11.72 5.15 4.30
CA ILE A 175 12.54 4.82 5.48
C ILE A 175 12.61 3.30 5.72
N LEU A 176 11.48 2.62 5.59
CA LEU A 176 11.38 1.18 5.87
C LEU A 176 11.81 0.30 4.69
N SER A 177 11.77 0.82 3.48
CA SER A 177 12.23 0.24 2.21
C SER A 177 12.19 -1.30 2.14
N PRO A 178 11.01 -1.93 1.99
CA PRO A 178 10.93 -3.39 1.88
C PRO A 178 11.59 -3.92 0.60
N GLN A 179 11.65 -3.10 -0.44
CA GLN A 179 12.34 -3.41 -1.70
C GLN A 179 13.84 -3.57 -1.49
N ALA A 180 14.50 -2.64 -0.79
CA ALA A 180 15.91 -2.74 -0.48
C ALA A 180 16.22 -4.00 0.36
N ALA A 181 15.35 -4.36 1.30
CA ALA A 181 15.51 -5.59 2.08
C ALA A 181 15.44 -6.86 1.21
N ARG A 182 14.56 -6.86 0.19
CA ARG A 182 14.47 -7.95 -0.79
C ARG A 182 15.72 -8.02 -1.66
N GLU A 183 16.16 -6.91 -2.23
CA GLU A 183 17.36 -6.83 -3.06
C GLU A 183 18.62 -7.29 -2.29
N HIS A 184 18.73 -6.92 -1.02
CA HIS A 184 19.81 -7.43 -0.16
C HIS A 184 19.75 -8.95 0.04
N LEU A 185 18.55 -9.51 0.23
CA LEU A 185 18.36 -10.95 0.35
C LEU A 185 18.76 -11.67 -0.95
N GLU A 186 18.30 -11.18 -2.10
CA GLU A 186 18.62 -11.72 -3.43
C GLU A 186 20.12 -11.68 -3.69
N THR A 187 20.78 -10.55 -3.47
CA THR A 187 22.23 -10.41 -3.63
C THR A 187 23.04 -11.34 -2.71
N ARG A 188 22.60 -11.51 -1.45
CA ARG A 188 23.27 -12.45 -0.53
C ARG A 188 23.10 -13.90 -0.95
N LEU A 189 21.97 -14.27 -1.49
CA LEU A 189 21.74 -15.61 -2.04
C LEU A 189 22.60 -15.86 -3.28
N GLU A 190 22.72 -14.89 -4.15
CA GLU A 190 23.57 -14.93 -5.32
C GLU A 190 25.03 -15.15 -4.94
N LEU A 191 25.56 -14.31 -4.05
CA LEU A 191 26.93 -14.47 -3.54
C LEU A 191 27.16 -15.83 -2.87
N TRP A 192 26.20 -16.34 -2.14
CA TRP A 192 26.29 -17.65 -1.51
C TRP A 192 26.32 -18.79 -2.55
N LEU A 193 25.50 -18.74 -3.58
CA LEU A 193 25.47 -19.75 -4.64
C LEU A 193 26.79 -19.73 -5.47
N ASP A 194 27.23 -18.54 -5.85
CA ASP A 194 28.37 -18.39 -6.73
C ASP A 194 29.72 -18.64 -6.01
N MET A 195 29.84 -18.27 -4.73
CA MET A 195 31.09 -18.42 -3.98
C MET A 195 31.23 -19.73 -3.21
N GLU A 196 30.10 -20.27 -2.69
CA GLU A 196 30.17 -21.49 -1.87
C GLU A 196 29.71 -22.74 -2.62
N ILE A 197 28.67 -22.65 -3.44
CA ILE A 197 28.05 -23.83 -4.06
C ILE A 197 28.64 -24.14 -5.44
N ALA A 198 28.78 -23.14 -6.31
CA ALA A 198 29.33 -23.37 -7.65
C ALA A 198 30.69 -24.10 -7.65
N PRO A 199 31.67 -23.75 -6.79
CA PRO A 199 32.96 -24.48 -6.73
C PRO A 199 32.82 -25.93 -6.28
N THR A 200 31.86 -26.24 -5.38
CA THR A 200 31.66 -27.62 -4.93
C THR A 200 31.11 -28.52 -6.03
N LEU A 201 30.17 -27.95 -6.85
CA LEU A 201 29.59 -28.68 -7.99
C LEU A 201 30.61 -28.91 -9.13
N THR A 202 31.54 -27.98 -9.34
CA THR A 202 32.62 -28.18 -10.32
C THR A 202 33.60 -29.29 -9.89
N THR A 203 33.85 -29.43 -8.58
CA THR A 203 34.76 -30.45 -8.03
C THR A 203 34.15 -31.85 -8.05
N GLU A 204 32.82 -31.97 -7.95
CA GLU A 204 32.10 -33.25 -8.04
C GLU A 204 31.91 -33.74 -9.49
N ALA A 205 32.05 -32.85 -10.47
CA ALA A 205 31.90 -33.16 -11.89
C ALA A 205 33.19 -33.57 -12.60
N THR A 206 34.36 -33.50 -11.88
CA THR A 206 35.68 -33.90 -12.37
C THR A 206 36.08 -35.22 -11.77
#